data_e8acce3de9871979d7053b90fc188a48
#
_entry.id   e8acce3de9871979d7053b90fc188a48
#
_cell.length_a   1.000
_cell.length_b   1.000
_cell.length_c   1.000
_cell.angle_alpha   90.00
_cell.angle_beta   90.00
_cell.angle_gamma   90.00
#
_symmetry.space_group_name_H-M   'P 1'
#
loop_
_entity.id
_entity.type
_entity.pdbx_description
1 polymer ?
#
loop_
_entity_poly.entity_id
_entity_poly.type
_entity_poly.pdbx_seq_one_letter_code
_entity_poly.pdbx_strand_id
1 'polypeptide(L)'
;MRPLDRKIYLASKSPRRRELLRQIGVEFELLMLRNDTVRGPDVTEDAYEGESPADYVARVANEKAEFAWNMVHQRRMKIRPVLAADTTVTIDGEILGKPGSQAEAIAMLEKLSGRTHQVLTSVAVHFTDLSEQFTQVSDVRFAKLSAASIKAYCATSEPYDKAGG
;
A
#
# COMPACT_ATOMS: atom_id res chain seq x y z
N MET A 1 14.59 -30.06 19.90
CA MET A 1 14.39 -28.61 19.83
C MET A 1 13.48 -28.32 18.63
N ARG A 2 12.27 -27.79 18.84
CA ARG A 2 11.39 -27.44 17.72
C ARG A 2 12.00 -26.24 16.97
N PRO A 3 12.06 -26.24 15.63
CA PRO A 3 12.53 -25.08 14.88
C PRO A 3 11.69 -23.86 15.26
N LEU A 4 12.35 -22.73 15.51
CA LEU A 4 11.66 -21.47 15.72
C LEU A 4 10.82 -21.16 14.47
N ASP A 5 9.54 -20.97 14.65
CA ASP A 5 8.66 -20.50 13.57
C ASP A 5 9.01 -19.05 13.25
N ARG A 6 9.63 -18.85 12.08
CA ARG A 6 10.06 -17.52 11.60
C ARG A 6 9.07 -16.88 10.65
N LYS A 7 7.93 -17.54 10.42
CA LYS A 7 6.91 -17.01 9.50
C LYS A 7 6.16 -15.84 10.10
N ILE A 8 5.79 -14.92 9.23
CA ILE A 8 4.92 -13.80 9.54
C ILE A 8 3.61 -13.91 8.76
N TYR A 9 2.62 -13.11 9.10
CA TYR A 9 1.47 -12.86 8.24
C TYR A 9 1.69 -11.58 7.44
N LEU A 10 1.44 -11.63 6.13
CA LEU A 10 1.43 -10.46 5.26
C LEU A 10 -0.02 -10.06 4.97
N ALA A 11 -0.46 -8.93 5.53
CA ALA A 11 -1.77 -8.34 5.29
C ALA A 11 -1.74 -7.45 4.05
N SER A 12 -1.53 -8.04 2.87
CA SER A 12 -1.47 -7.31 1.61
C SER A 12 -1.86 -8.18 0.42
N LYS A 13 -2.58 -7.58 -0.53
CA LYS A 13 -2.90 -8.18 -1.83
C LYS A 13 -1.82 -7.91 -2.88
N SER A 14 -0.88 -6.99 -2.62
CA SER A 14 0.14 -6.56 -3.58
C SER A 14 1.10 -7.68 -3.98
N PRO A 15 1.19 -8.04 -5.27
CA PRO A 15 2.18 -9.00 -5.75
C PRO A 15 3.62 -8.52 -5.54
N ARG A 16 3.85 -7.22 -5.66
CA ARG A 16 5.17 -6.59 -5.48
C ARG A 16 5.68 -6.76 -4.05
N ARG A 17 4.82 -6.57 -3.03
CA ARG A 17 5.21 -6.76 -1.62
C ARG A 17 5.55 -8.22 -1.31
N ARG A 18 4.82 -9.15 -1.90
CA ARG A 18 5.14 -10.60 -1.80
C ARG A 18 6.50 -10.91 -2.38
N GLU A 19 6.79 -10.35 -3.55
CA GLU A 19 8.08 -10.54 -4.21
C GLU A 19 9.23 -9.94 -3.40
N LEU A 20 9.08 -8.72 -2.90
CA LEU A 20 10.09 -8.06 -2.04
C LEU A 20 10.41 -8.88 -0.79
N LEU A 21 9.40 -9.44 -0.11
CA LEU A 21 9.64 -10.29 1.06
C LEU A 21 10.39 -11.59 0.69
N ARG A 22 10.09 -12.19 -0.46
CA ARG A 22 10.84 -13.35 -0.94
C ARG A 22 12.29 -13.02 -1.24
N GLN A 23 12.56 -11.88 -1.87
CA GLN A 23 13.92 -11.43 -2.19
C GLN A 23 14.79 -11.26 -0.94
N ILE A 24 14.21 -10.82 0.17
CA ILE A 24 14.94 -10.68 1.44
C ILE A 24 14.86 -11.93 2.33
N GLY A 25 14.30 -13.03 1.82
CA GLY A 25 14.24 -14.31 2.53
C GLY A 25 13.26 -14.39 3.69
N VAL A 26 12.25 -13.51 3.73
CA VAL A 26 11.20 -13.56 4.75
C VAL A 26 10.11 -14.53 4.35
N GLU A 27 9.87 -15.55 5.18
CA GLU A 27 8.77 -16.48 5.00
C GLU A 27 7.46 -15.88 5.51
N PHE A 28 6.39 -16.00 4.74
CA PHE A 28 5.10 -15.43 5.12
C PHE A 28 3.91 -16.27 4.65
N GLU A 29 2.80 -16.09 5.34
CA GLU A 29 1.46 -16.52 4.93
C GLU A 29 0.61 -15.28 4.63
N LEU A 30 -0.23 -15.35 3.58
CA LEU A 30 -1.11 -14.24 3.23
C LEU A 30 -2.30 -14.19 4.19
N LEU A 31 -2.56 -13.00 4.73
CA LEU A 31 -3.75 -12.68 5.49
C LEU A 31 -4.57 -11.63 4.71
N MET A 32 -5.61 -12.09 4.02
CA MET A 32 -6.36 -11.24 3.09
C MET A 32 -7.41 -10.43 3.82
N LEU A 33 -7.27 -9.10 3.77
CA LEU A 33 -8.30 -8.15 4.18
C LEU A 33 -9.36 -8.02 3.06
N ARG A 34 -10.60 -7.77 3.46
CA ARG A 34 -11.69 -7.58 2.49
C ARG A 34 -11.66 -6.16 1.91
N ASN A 35 -11.97 -6.07 0.64
CA ASN A 35 -12.31 -4.82 -0.06
C ASN A 35 -13.72 -4.97 -0.66
N ASP A 36 -14.65 -5.54 0.10
CA ASP A 36 -15.99 -5.84 -0.40
C ASP A 36 -16.84 -4.57 -0.42
N THR A 37 -17.44 -4.27 -1.57
CA THR A 37 -18.34 -3.13 -1.75
C THR A 37 -19.71 -3.33 -1.09
N VAL A 38 -20.10 -4.58 -0.82
CA VAL A 38 -21.42 -4.91 -0.22
C VAL A 38 -21.41 -4.74 1.29
N ARG A 39 -20.28 -5.07 1.96
CA ARG A 39 -20.13 -4.99 3.42
C ARG A 39 -19.16 -3.89 3.88
N GLY A 40 -18.63 -3.12 2.93
CA GLY A 40 -17.56 -2.15 3.16
C GLY A 40 -16.17 -2.78 3.27
N PRO A 41 -15.11 -1.99 3.06
CA PRO A 41 -13.74 -2.43 3.27
C PRO A 41 -13.46 -2.65 4.75
N ASP A 42 -12.57 -3.59 5.06
CA ASP A 42 -12.08 -3.82 6.42
C ASP A 42 -11.30 -2.61 6.97
N VAL A 43 -10.65 -1.84 6.08
CA VAL A 43 -9.94 -0.60 6.38
C VAL A 43 -10.29 0.44 5.31
N THR A 44 -10.64 1.65 5.72
CA THR A 44 -10.92 2.77 4.83
C THR A 44 -9.63 3.40 4.34
N GLU A 45 -9.45 3.44 3.02
CA GLU A 45 -8.29 4.06 2.37
C GLU A 45 -8.59 5.50 1.90
N ASP A 46 -9.57 6.17 2.51
CA ASP A 46 -9.86 7.58 2.23
C ASP A 46 -9.02 8.49 3.11
N ALA A 47 -8.48 9.58 2.54
CA ALA A 47 -7.78 10.59 3.30
C ALA A 47 -8.78 11.44 4.10
N TYR A 48 -8.41 11.79 5.32
CA TYR A 48 -9.20 12.73 6.13
C TYR A 48 -8.91 14.17 5.70
N GLU A 49 -9.88 15.05 5.89
CA GLU A 49 -9.71 16.47 5.60
C GLU A 49 -8.50 17.04 6.34
N GLY A 50 -7.57 17.64 5.62
CA GLY A 50 -6.35 18.23 6.19
C GLY A 50 -5.27 17.23 6.60
N GLU A 51 -5.45 15.92 6.35
CA GLU A 51 -4.45 14.91 6.65
C GLU A 51 -3.23 15.04 5.72
N SER A 52 -2.03 15.07 6.29
CA SER A 52 -0.82 15.08 5.48
C SER A 52 -0.60 13.73 4.79
N PRO A 53 0.08 13.67 3.62
CA PRO A 53 0.40 12.40 2.96
C PRO A 53 1.16 11.42 3.85
N ALA A 54 2.06 11.92 4.72
CA ALA A 54 2.81 11.08 5.66
C ALA A 54 1.91 10.49 6.76
N ASP A 55 1.01 11.31 7.33
CA ASP A 55 0.07 10.83 8.34
C ASP A 55 -0.94 9.85 7.74
N TYR A 56 -1.44 10.14 6.54
CA TYR A 56 -2.34 9.26 5.80
C TYR A 56 -1.74 7.87 5.58
N VAL A 57 -0.55 7.78 4.98
CA VAL A 57 0.05 6.49 4.67
C VAL A 57 0.43 5.70 5.92
N ALA A 58 0.85 6.39 6.98
CA ALA A 58 1.16 5.79 8.28
C ALA A 58 -0.10 5.25 8.95
N ARG A 59 -1.18 6.04 8.99
CA ARG A 59 -2.48 5.64 9.55
C ARG A 59 -3.02 4.42 8.85
N VAL A 60 -3.09 4.43 7.52
CA VAL A 60 -3.64 3.31 6.73
C VAL A 60 -2.82 2.03 6.92
N ALA A 61 -1.48 2.13 6.96
CA ALA A 61 -0.64 0.97 7.23
C ALA A 61 -0.88 0.38 8.63
N ASN A 62 -0.99 1.24 9.66
CA ASN A 62 -1.27 0.83 11.04
C ASN A 62 -2.66 0.20 11.18
N GLU A 63 -3.69 0.81 10.62
CA GLU A 63 -5.06 0.29 10.64
C GLU A 63 -5.15 -1.09 9.98
N LYS A 64 -4.45 -1.29 8.85
CA LYS A 64 -4.35 -2.60 8.20
C LYS A 64 -3.66 -3.65 9.08
N ALA A 65 -2.57 -3.28 9.77
CA ALA A 65 -1.85 -4.18 10.66
C ALA A 65 -2.68 -4.54 11.89
N GLU A 66 -3.33 -3.55 12.51
CA GLU A 66 -4.21 -3.74 13.67
C GLU A 66 -5.42 -4.61 13.33
N PHE A 67 -6.09 -4.33 12.22
CA PHE A 67 -7.22 -5.12 11.77
C PHE A 67 -6.82 -6.58 11.53
N ALA A 68 -5.70 -6.80 10.85
CA ALA A 68 -5.18 -8.14 10.58
C ALA A 68 -4.75 -8.86 11.87
N TRP A 69 -4.16 -8.15 12.82
CA TRP A 69 -3.83 -8.70 14.14
C TRP A 69 -5.07 -9.14 14.90
N ASN A 70 -6.11 -8.34 14.93
CA ASN A 70 -7.40 -8.70 15.51
C ASN A 70 -8.03 -9.93 14.83
N MET A 71 -7.88 -10.03 13.50
CA MET A 71 -8.34 -11.19 12.73
C MET A 71 -7.60 -12.48 13.11
N VAL A 72 -6.29 -12.43 13.37
CA VAL A 72 -5.52 -13.58 13.85
C VAL A 72 -6.11 -14.13 15.16
N HIS A 73 -6.46 -13.25 16.10
CA HIS A 73 -7.08 -13.63 17.35
C HIS A 73 -8.51 -14.17 17.17
N GLN A 74 -9.35 -13.47 16.45
CA GLN A 74 -10.74 -13.87 16.21
C GLN A 74 -10.86 -15.23 15.53
N ARG A 75 -9.95 -15.52 14.60
CA ARG A 75 -9.91 -16.79 13.87
C ARG A 75 -9.10 -17.87 14.58
N ARG A 76 -8.59 -17.60 15.79
CA ARG A 76 -7.74 -18.52 16.57
C ARG A 76 -6.56 -19.06 15.75
N MET A 77 -5.96 -18.22 14.93
CA MET A 77 -4.81 -18.58 14.13
C MET A 77 -3.55 -18.66 15.00
N LYS A 78 -2.51 -19.29 14.50
CA LYS A 78 -1.22 -19.31 15.19
C LYS A 78 -0.72 -17.89 15.38
N ILE A 79 -0.28 -17.55 16.59
CA ILE A 79 0.23 -16.21 16.91
C ILE A 79 1.60 -16.02 16.21
N ARG A 80 1.66 -15.06 15.31
CA ARG A 80 2.83 -14.65 14.52
C ARG A 80 2.79 -13.14 14.27
N PRO A 81 3.94 -12.49 14.02
CA PRO A 81 3.94 -11.10 13.62
C PRO A 81 3.06 -10.87 12.38
N VAL A 82 2.33 -9.77 12.37
CA VAL A 82 1.55 -9.29 11.23
C VAL A 82 2.26 -8.09 10.63
N LEU A 83 2.51 -8.13 9.34
CA LEU A 83 3.07 -7.03 8.57
C LEU A 83 2.02 -6.52 7.58
N ALA A 84 1.78 -5.23 7.62
CA ALA A 84 0.99 -4.50 6.65
C ALA A 84 1.79 -3.32 6.09
N ALA A 85 1.36 -2.80 4.96
CA ALA A 85 1.97 -1.62 4.38
C ALA A 85 0.95 -0.86 3.54
N ASP A 86 1.20 0.44 3.39
CA ASP A 86 0.51 1.28 2.43
C ASP A 86 1.50 2.11 1.62
N THR A 87 1.11 2.51 0.41
CA THR A 87 1.94 3.31 -0.48
C THR A 87 1.06 4.37 -1.13
N THR A 88 1.50 5.61 -1.06
CA THR A 88 0.84 6.72 -1.74
C THR A 88 1.82 7.56 -2.54
N VAL A 89 1.31 8.22 -3.56
CA VAL A 89 2.03 9.21 -4.35
C VAL A 89 1.50 10.60 -4.00
N THR A 90 2.38 11.57 -3.84
CA THR A 90 1.98 12.96 -3.60
C THR A 90 2.74 13.92 -4.49
N ILE A 91 2.04 14.92 -4.96
CA ILE A 91 2.58 16.06 -5.68
C ILE A 91 1.80 17.31 -5.28
N ASP A 92 2.50 18.42 -5.02
CA ASP A 92 1.89 19.68 -4.57
C ASP A 92 1.00 19.54 -3.31
N GLY A 93 1.32 18.58 -2.42
CA GLY A 93 0.52 18.28 -1.22
C GLY A 93 -0.75 17.45 -1.48
N GLU A 94 -1.06 17.13 -2.73
CA GLU A 94 -2.20 16.29 -3.10
C GLU A 94 -1.83 14.80 -3.07
N ILE A 95 -2.69 13.99 -2.49
CA ILE A 95 -2.55 12.53 -2.45
C ILE A 95 -3.15 11.95 -3.74
N LEU A 96 -2.33 11.20 -4.48
CA LEU A 96 -2.76 10.46 -5.66
C LEU A 96 -2.90 8.98 -5.31
N GLY A 97 -4.15 8.53 -5.18
CA GLY A 97 -4.48 7.13 -4.96
C GLY A 97 -4.41 6.30 -6.25
N LYS A 98 -5.05 5.13 -6.22
CA LYS A 98 -5.22 4.32 -7.43
C LYS A 98 -6.30 4.93 -8.30
N PRO A 99 -6.06 5.11 -9.62
CA PRO A 99 -7.08 5.63 -10.50
C PRO A 99 -8.26 4.67 -10.63
N GLY A 100 -9.48 5.20 -10.51
CA GLY A 100 -10.71 4.44 -10.69
C GLY A 100 -11.20 4.38 -12.14
N SER A 101 -10.59 5.15 -13.03
CA SER A 101 -10.95 5.23 -14.44
C SER A 101 -9.74 5.59 -15.31
N GLN A 102 -9.88 5.37 -16.63
CA GLN A 102 -8.85 5.75 -17.58
C GLN A 102 -8.63 7.27 -17.61
N ALA A 103 -9.69 8.06 -17.47
CA ALA A 103 -9.60 9.51 -17.42
C ALA A 103 -8.78 9.98 -16.20
N GLU A 104 -9.01 9.38 -15.04
CA GLU A 104 -8.24 9.67 -13.82
C GLU A 104 -6.77 9.26 -13.97
N ALA A 105 -6.49 8.09 -14.53
CA ALA A 105 -5.12 7.63 -14.79
C ALA A 105 -4.37 8.60 -15.71
N ILE A 106 -5.01 9.06 -16.78
CA ILE A 106 -4.45 10.06 -17.69
C ILE A 106 -4.15 11.37 -16.95
N ALA A 107 -5.11 11.90 -16.20
CA ALA A 107 -4.95 13.13 -15.43
C ALA A 107 -3.81 13.05 -14.40
N MET A 108 -3.69 11.91 -13.70
CA MET A 108 -2.58 11.67 -12.76
C MET A 108 -1.23 11.71 -13.47
N LEU A 109 -1.08 10.99 -14.57
CA LEU A 109 0.19 10.95 -15.33
C LEU A 109 0.53 12.29 -15.98
N GLU A 110 -0.45 13.03 -16.46
CA GLU A 110 -0.24 14.41 -16.96
C GLU A 110 0.29 15.33 -15.85
N LYS A 111 -0.26 15.20 -14.64
CA LYS A 111 0.21 15.94 -13.45
C LYS A 111 1.65 15.59 -13.06
N LEU A 112 2.04 14.32 -13.18
CA LEU A 112 3.38 13.82 -12.83
C LEU A 112 4.42 14.04 -13.94
N SER A 113 3.99 14.18 -15.19
CA SER A 113 4.87 14.28 -16.37
C SER A 113 5.87 15.42 -16.27
N GLY A 114 7.16 15.11 -16.43
CA GLY A 114 8.26 16.08 -16.40
C GLY A 114 8.53 16.71 -15.04
N ARG A 115 7.93 16.19 -13.95
CA ARG A 115 8.01 16.78 -12.61
C ARG A 115 8.57 15.78 -11.60
N THR A 116 9.04 16.34 -10.49
CA THR A 116 9.40 15.55 -9.31
C THR A 116 8.18 15.45 -8.38
N HIS A 117 7.93 14.25 -7.90
CA HIS A 117 6.90 13.94 -6.92
C HIS A 117 7.46 13.03 -5.84
N GLN A 118 6.69 12.77 -4.79
CA GLN A 118 7.09 11.88 -3.70
C GLN A 118 6.26 10.60 -3.72
N VAL A 119 6.93 9.51 -3.43
CA VAL A 119 6.30 8.21 -3.13
C VAL A 119 6.58 7.91 -1.67
N LEU A 120 5.53 7.75 -0.88
CA LEU A 120 5.61 7.41 0.52
C LEU A 120 5.14 5.96 0.70
N THR A 121 5.95 5.16 1.35
CA THR A 121 5.56 3.80 1.76
C THR A 121 5.70 3.67 3.26
N SER A 122 4.61 3.36 3.93
CA SER A 122 4.62 3.05 5.35
C SER A 122 4.44 1.55 5.56
N VAL A 123 5.23 1.01 6.48
CA VAL A 123 5.19 -0.38 6.92
C VAL A 123 4.84 -0.40 8.40
N ALA A 124 3.91 -1.25 8.78
CA ALA A 124 3.51 -1.46 10.17
C ALA A 124 3.60 -2.94 10.54
N VAL A 125 4.12 -3.23 11.72
CA VAL A 125 4.23 -4.58 12.29
C VAL A 125 3.55 -4.62 13.63
N HIS A 126 2.65 -5.60 13.82
CA HIS A 126 2.03 -5.88 15.11
C HIS A 126 2.39 -7.31 15.56
N PHE A 127 2.82 -7.44 16.81
CA PHE A 127 3.10 -8.72 17.43
C PHE A 127 3.02 -8.61 18.96
N THR A 128 2.05 -9.26 19.57
CA THR A 128 1.77 -9.17 21.02
C THR A 128 1.65 -7.71 21.48
N ASP A 129 2.56 -7.24 22.31
CA ASP A 129 2.59 -5.85 22.82
C ASP A 129 3.45 -4.91 21.94
N LEU A 130 4.07 -5.46 20.86
CA LEU A 130 4.88 -4.69 19.94
C LEU A 130 4.01 -4.12 18.82
N SER A 131 4.10 -2.82 18.63
CA SER A 131 3.55 -2.11 17.46
C SER A 131 4.62 -1.14 16.96
N GLU A 132 5.15 -1.43 15.79
CA GLU A 132 6.20 -0.63 15.14
C GLU A 132 5.74 -0.16 13.79
N GLN A 133 6.10 1.06 13.44
CA GLN A 133 5.77 1.68 12.17
C GLN A 133 6.95 2.49 11.63
N PHE A 134 7.18 2.39 10.34
CA PHE A 134 8.21 3.15 9.64
C PHE A 134 7.68 3.65 8.29
N THR A 135 7.99 4.90 7.95
CA THR A 135 7.63 5.49 6.66
C THR A 135 8.90 5.87 5.89
N GLN A 136 9.02 5.36 4.67
CA GLN A 136 10.03 5.75 3.70
C GLN A 136 9.44 6.76 2.73
N VAL A 137 10.16 7.86 2.52
CA VAL A 137 9.84 8.88 1.50
C VAL A 137 10.89 8.81 0.40
N SER A 138 10.45 8.75 -0.85
CA SER A 138 11.31 8.72 -2.03
C SER A 138 10.91 9.82 -2.99
N ASP A 139 11.86 10.65 -3.42
CA ASP A 139 11.66 11.60 -4.51
C ASP A 139 11.82 10.88 -5.85
N VAL A 140 10.83 11.02 -6.73
CA VAL A 140 10.81 10.41 -8.05
C VAL A 140 10.63 11.51 -9.10
N ARG A 141 11.52 11.55 -10.07
CA ARG A 141 11.43 12.48 -11.21
C ARG A 141 11.02 11.74 -12.47
N PHE A 142 9.89 12.12 -13.04
CA PHE A 142 9.48 11.63 -14.34
C PHE A 142 10.10 12.47 -15.47
N ALA A 143 10.48 11.80 -16.55
CA ALA A 143 10.70 12.46 -17.81
C ALA A 143 9.39 13.06 -18.34
N LYS A 144 9.47 13.99 -19.28
CA LYS A 144 8.28 14.52 -19.95
C LYS A 144 7.63 13.38 -20.78
N LEU A 145 6.38 13.07 -20.48
CA LEU A 145 5.60 12.05 -21.16
C LEU A 145 4.78 12.69 -22.28
N SER A 146 4.73 12.05 -23.46
CA SER A 146 3.83 12.48 -24.53
C SER A 146 2.40 12.04 -24.24
N ALA A 147 1.43 12.79 -24.76
CA ALA A 147 0.01 12.42 -24.64
C ALA A 147 -0.26 11.02 -25.24
N ALA A 148 0.42 10.66 -26.34
CA ALA A 148 0.31 9.34 -26.94
C ALA A 148 0.82 8.22 -26.02
N SER A 149 1.97 8.43 -25.35
CA SER A 149 2.52 7.46 -24.40
C SER A 149 1.63 7.28 -23.18
N ILE A 150 1.11 8.38 -22.62
CA ILE A 150 0.16 8.35 -21.50
C ILE A 150 -1.09 7.55 -21.87
N LYS A 151 -1.68 7.86 -23.04
CA LYS A 151 -2.88 7.17 -23.51
C LYS A 151 -2.65 5.68 -23.74
N ALA A 152 -1.52 5.31 -24.36
CA ALA A 152 -1.17 3.92 -24.60
C ALA A 152 -0.98 3.13 -23.29
N TYR A 153 -0.28 3.71 -22.31
CA TYR A 153 -0.10 3.10 -20.99
C TYR A 153 -1.42 2.95 -20.23
N CYS A 154 -2.27 3.98 -20.23
CA CYS A 154 -3.57 3.95 -19.58
C CYS A 154 -4.60 3.03 -20.26
N ALA A 155 -4.34 2.54 -21.46
CA ALA A 155 -5.12 1.51 -22.14
C ALA A 155 -4.79 0.08 -21.65
N THR A 156 -3.70 -0.09 -20.90
CA THR A 156 -3.31 -1.37 -20.27
C THR A 156 -3.96 -1.52 -18.90
N SER A 157 -3.78 -2.67 -18.26
CA SER A 157 -4.20 -2.89 -16.85
C SER A 157 -3.20 -2.35 -15.82
N GLU A 158 -2.03 -1.87 -16.24
CA GLU A 158 -0.91 -1.51 -15.38
C GLU A 158 -1.18 -0.36 -14.39
N PRO A 159 -1.83 0.76 -14.75
CA PRO A 159 -1.98 1.88 -13.83
C PRO A 159 -2.94 1.62 -12.67
N TYR A 160 -3.91 0.71 -12.82
CA TYR A 160 -5.07 0.64 -11.93
C TYR A 160 -4.81 -0.06 -10.58
N ASP A 161 -3.67 -0.68 -10.40
CA ASP A 161 -3.24 -1.26 -9.12
C ASP A 161 -2.15 -0.44 -8.39
N LYS A 162 -1.80 0.74 -8.95
CA LYS A 162 -0.71 1.58 -8.47
C LYS A 162 -1.21 2.96 -8.04
N ALA A 163 -0.68 3.48 -6.94
CA ALA A 163 -0.88 4.87 -6.56
C ALA A 163 -0.23 5.79 -7.60
N GLY A 164 -0.97 6.77 -8.08
CA GLY A 164 -0.50 7.70 -9.11
C GLY A 164 -0.57 7.18 -10.55
N GLY A 165 -1.04 5.95 -10.73
CA GLY A 165 -1.18 5.32 -12.05
C GLY A 165 0.00 4.48 -12.52
#